data_515dfa391b4d36882fe7fad4e464f8a5
#
_entry.id   515dfa391b4d36882fe7fad4e464f8a5
#
_cell.length_a   1.000
_cell.length_b   1.000
_cell.length_c   1.000
_cell.angle_alpha   90.00
_cell.angle_beta   90.00
_cell.angle_gamma   90.00
#
_symmetry.space_group_name_H-M   'P 1'
#
loop_
_entity.id
_entity.type
_entity.pdbx_description
1 polymer ?
#
loop_
_entity_poly.entity_id
_entity_poly.type
_entity_poly.pdbx_seq_one_letter_code
_entity_poly.pdbx_strand_id
1 'polypeptide(L)'
;MTAHLIPPTDRTADHPAHRLFVDRWSPRGFSDEAIPAAELLTFFEAARWAPSSYNSQPWRFLYALRGQPEFDTFLGPLVEFNRGWAQHAAALVYVLCKKTFTPAGKTEPVVSRTHSFDAGAAWANFAHQAALSGWVTHGMSGFDVEAAQKALQVPDDFAVEIAVAVGRQGDGAQLPPQLKEREKPSPRQPVAAFAAAGLFPQRFAGG
;
A
#
# COMPACT_ATOMS: atom_id res chain seq x y z
N MET A 1 18.99 -13.20 12.63
CA MET A 1 18.81 -12.54 11.33
C MET A 1 18.88 -11.06 11.55
N THR A 2 19.87 -10.37 11.00
CA THR A 2 19.96 -8.92 11.01
C THR A 2 18.82 -8.39 10.13
N ALA A 3 17.82 -7.76 10.72
CA ALA A 3 16.76 -7.12 9.97
C ALA A 3 17.39 -6.05 9.07
N HIS A 4 17.28 -6.19 7.77
CA HIS A 4 17.64 -5.16 6.82
C HIS A 4 16.56 -4.08 6.87
N LEU A 5 16.74 -3.11 7.77
CA LEU A 5 15.89 -1.93 7.80
C LEU A 5 16.11 -1.11 6.53
N ILE A 6 15.06 -0.46 6.05
CA ILE A 6 15.20 0.54 4.99
C ILE A 6 16.17 1.64 5.44
N PRO A 7 16.89 2.29 4.51
CA PRO A 7 17.81 3.36 4.85
C PRO A 7 17.11 4.50 5.61
N PRO A 8 17.77 5.12 6.60
CA PRO A 8 17.25 6.30 7.28
C PRO A 8 17.10 7.47 6.31
N THR A 9 16.18 8.36 6.59
CA THR A 9 15.94 9.59 5.82
C THR A 9 16.26 10.83 6.64
N ASP A 10 16.46 11.98 5.97
CA ASP A 10 16.69 13.27 6.63
C ASP A 10 15.40 13.90 7.20
N ARG A 11 14.29 13.17 7.16
CA ARG A 11 13.03 13.65 7.71
C ARG A 11 13.09 13.80 9.22
N THR A 12 12.47 14.86 9.72
CA THR A 12 12.28 15.13 11.13
C THR A 12 10.80 15.01 11.50
N ALA A 13 10.52 14.52 12.69
CA ALA A 13 9.18 14.43 13.25
C ALA A 13 8.95 15.59 14.24
N ASP A 14 7.73 16.14 14.27
CA ASP A 14 7.34 17.19 15.24
C ASP A 14 7.29 16.64 16.68
N HIS A 15 7.02 15.34 16.80
CA HIS A 15 6.90 14.64 18.09
C HIS A 15 7.67 13.31 18.04
N PRO A 16 8.05 12.71 19.19
CA PRO A 16 8.76 11.45 19.24
C PRO A 16 7.95 10.30 18.61
N ALA A 17 8.14 10.07 17.31
CA ALA A 17 7.59 8.93 16.59
C ALA A 17 8.71 7.92 16.28
N HIS A 18 8.38 6.63 16.23
CA HIS A 18 9.36 5.61 15.87
C HIS A 18 9.88 5.84 14.45
N ARG A 19 11.19 5.67 14.24
CA ARG A 19 11.87 5.94 12.96
C ARG A 19 11.26 5.18 11.78
N LEU A 20 10.69 4.00 12.00
CA LEU A 20 9.97 3.25 10.97
C LEU A 20 8.94 4.12 10.21
N PHE A 21 8.15 4.92 10.92
CA PHE A 21 7.13 5.79 10.32
C PHE A 21 7.74 6.97 9.57
N VAL A 22 8.86 7.48 10.07
CA VAL A 22 9.55 8.64 9.50
C VAL A 22 10.34 8.25 8.26
N ASP A 23 11.03 7.10 8.30
CA ASP A 23 11.94 6.66 7.25
C ASP A 23 11.22 5.96 6.09
N ARG A 24 10.08 5.28 6.35
CA ARG A 24 9.31 4.65 5.28
C ARG A 24 8.83 5.69 4.25
N TRP A 25 9.17 5.48 3.01
CA TRP A 25 8.66 6.24 1.86
C TRP A 25 8.33 5.31 0.70
N SER A 26 7.93 5.84 -0.45
CA SER A 26 7.44 5.06 -1.59
C SER A 26 8.34 5.30 -2.81
N PRO A 27 9.51 4.64 -2.90
CA PRO A 27 10.36 4.72 -4.08
C PRO A 27 9.74 4.04 -5.29
N ARG A 28 10.26 4.34 -6.48
CA ARG A 28 9.93 3.73 -7.77
C ARG A 28 11.10 2.97 -8.36
N GLY A 29 12.31 3.32 -7.95
CA GLY A 29 13.55 2.63 -8.35
C GLY A 29 13.70 1.34 -7.56
N PHE A 30 13.52 0.20 -8.21
CA PHE A 30 13.70 -1.12 -7.61
C PHE A 30 14.99 -1.77 -8.12
N SER A 31 15.60 -2.62 -7.28
CA SER A 31 16.64 -3.54 -7.71
C SER A 31 16.02 -4.77 -8.39
N ASP A 32 16.87 -5.57 -9.01
CA ASP A 32 16.43 -6.82 -9.65
C ASP A 32 16.24 -7.99 -8.66
N GLU A 33 16.36 -7.74 -7.35
CA GLU A 33 16.17 -8.77 -6.34
C GLU A 33 14.73 -9.30 -6.37
N ALA A 34 14.61 -10.63 -6.46
CA ALA A 34 13.32 -11.30 -6.39
C ALA A 34 12.89 -11.49 -4.93
N ILE A 35 11.60 -11.32 -4.64
CA ILE A 35 11.06 -11.59 -3.32
C ILE A 35 10.63 -13.05 -3.22
N PRO A 36 11.10 -13.81 -2.21
CA PRO A 36 10.55 -15.13 -1.92
C PRO A 36 9.08 -15.03 -1.51
N ALA A 37 8.22 -15.93 -2.01
CA ALA A 37 6.80 -15.93 -1.65
C ALA A 37 6.59 -16.01 -0.13
N ALA A 38 7.40 -16.78 0.59
CA ALA A 38 7.34 -16.89 2.04
C ALA A 38 7.60 -15.56 2.77
N GLU A 39 8.50 -14.72 2.22
CA GLU A 39 8.77 -13.40 2.78
C GLU A 39 7.61 -12.43 2.51
N LEU A 40 7.06 -12.44 1.30
CA LEU A 40 5.86 -11.63 0.99
C LEU A 40 4.67 -12.02 1.88
N LEU A 41 4.49 -13.30 2.19
CA LEU A 41 3.45 -13.79 3.10
C LEU A 41 3.58 -13.23 4.52
N THR A 42 4.78 -12.88 4.99
CA THR A 42 4.95 -12.23 6.30
C THR A 42 4.35 -10.82 6.33
N PHE A 43 4.30 -10.13 5.19
CA PHE A 43 3.68 -8.81 5.11
C PHE A 43 2.15 -8.91 5.16
N PHE A 44 1.57 -9.95 4.54
CA PHE A 44 0.14 -10.26 4.68
C PHE A 44 -0.21 -10.70 6.09
N GLU A 45 0.70 -11.45 6.76
CA GLU A 45 0.50 -11.80 8.18
C GLU A 45 0.42 -10.52 9.04
N ALA A 46 1.27 -9.53 8.84
CA ALA A 46 1.18 -8.26 9.55
C ALA A 46 -0.13 -7.51 9.22
N ALA A 47 -0.55 -7.52 7.95
CA ALA A 47 -1.83 -6.93 7.53
C ALA A 47 -3.02 -7.55 8.25
N ARG A 48 -3.01 -8.87 8.48
CA ARG A 48 -4.06 -9.62 9.17
C ARG A 48 -4.36 -9.10 10.59
N TRP A 49 -3.38 -8.49 11.25
CA TRP A 49 -3.51 -7.95 12.62
C TRP A 49 -4.04 -6.51 12.67
N ALA A 50 -4.46 -5.95 11.55
CA ALA A 50 -5.11 -4.65 11.56
C ALA A 50 -6.44 -4.70 12.31
N PRO A 51 -6.82 -3.61 13.00
CA PRO A 51 -8.17 -3.49 13.56
C PRO A 51 -9.20 -3.30 12.42
N SER A 52 -10.42 -3.75 12.65
CA SER A 52 -11.55 -3.50 11.75
C SER A 52 -12.85 -3.39 12.52
N SER A 53 -13.81 -2.66 11.96
CA SER A 53 -15.15 -2.53 12.53
C SER A 53 -15.79 -3.91 12.66
N TYR A 54 -16.30 -4.24 13.84
CA TYR A 54 -16.87 -5.55 14.17
C TYR A 54 -15.93 -6.75 13.90
N ASN A 55 -14.61 -6.50 13.82
CA ASN A 55 -13.64 -7.50 13.39
C ASN A 55 -14.02 -8.17 12.06
N SER A 56 -14.62 -7.41 11.15
CA SER A 56 -15.12 -7.90 9.88
C SER A 56 -14.04 -8.29 8.88
N GLN A 57 -12.80 -7.77 9.08
CA GLN A 57 -11.62 -8.12 8.29
C GLN A 57 -11.91 -8.10 6.78
N PRO A 58 -12.36 -6.94 6.22
CA PRO A 58 -12.89 -6.86 4.87
C PRO A 58 -11.81 -6.97 3.79
N TRP A 59 -10.55 -6.76 4.13
CA TRP A 59 -9.43 -6.75 3.19
C TRP A 59 -9.20 -8.10 2.51
N ARG A 60 -8.84 -8.04 1.24
CA ARG A 60 -8.30 -9.16 0.44
C ARG A 60 -7.09 -8.63 -0.32
N PHE A 61 -6.10 -9.48 -0.49
CA PHE A 61 -4.90 -9.16 -1.23
C PHE A 61 -4.74 -10.20 -2.35
N LEU A 62 -4.64 -9.72 -3.57
CA LEU A 62 -4.20 -10.53 -4.69
C LEU A 62 -2.77 -10.13 -5.02
N TYR A 63 -1.93 -11.06 -5.39
CA TYR A 63 -0.54 -10.77 -5.73
C TYR A 63 -0.01 -11.62 -6.86
N ALA A 64 0.97 -11.08 -7.59
CA ALA A 64 1.79 -11.80 -8.54
C ALA A 64 3.26 -11.47 -8.34
N LEU A 65 4.13 -12.47 -8.41
CA LEU A 65 5.57 -12.29 -8.34
C LEU A 65 6.12 -12.04 -9.74
N ARG A 66 7.14 -11.19 -9.87
CA ARG A 66 7.83 -10.98 -11.15
C ARG A 66 8.34 -12.31 -11.69
N GLY A 67 8.10 -12.54 -12.99
CA GLY A 67 8.43 -13.79 -13.67
C GLY A 67 7.35 -14.86 -13.62
N GLN A 68 6.25 -14.65 -12.88
CA GLN A 68 5.05 -15.49 -12.98
C GLN A 68 4.17 -15.06 -14.17
N PRO A 69 3.43 -15.97 -14.80
CA PRO A 69 2.55 -15.63 -15.92
C PRO A 69 1.50 -14.56 -15.60
N GLU A 70 1.03 -14.53 -14.35
CA GLU A 70 0.02 -13.58 -13.88
C GLU A 70 0.56 -12.16 -13.71
N PHE A 71 1.87 -11.94 -13.67
CA PHE A 71 2.45 -10.61 -13.42
C PHE A 71 2.00 -9.58 -14.47
N ASP A 72 1.93 -9.96 -15.73
CA ASP A 72 1.45 -9.10 -16.81
C ASP A 72 -0.03 -8.76 -16.67
N THR A 73 -0.84 -9.69 -16.13
CA THR A 73 -2.26 -9.45 -15.80
C THR A 73 -2.40 -8.37 -14.72
N PHE A 74 -1.48 -8.33 -13.75
CA PHE A 74 -1.45 -7.30 -12.71
C PHE A 74 -0.91 -5.96 -13.21
N LEU A 75 -0.01 -5.97 -14.18
CA LEU A 75 0.52 -4.75 -14.83
C LEU A 75 -0.50 -4.08 -15.74
N GLY A 76 -1.30 -4.89 -16.47
CA GLY A 76 -2.18 -4.42 -17.53
C GLY A 76 -3.10 -3.25 -17.14
N PRO A 77 -3.81 -3.30 -15.99
CA PRO A 77 -4.69 -2.23 -15.57
C PRO A 77 -4.00 -0.93 -15.17
N LEU A 78 -2.69 -0.93 -14.85
CA LEU A 78 -1.97 0.29 -14.46
C LEU A 78 -1.93 1.28 -15.62
N VAL A 79 -2.09 2.57 -15.32
CA VAL A 79 -1.84 3.63 -16.32
C VAL A 79 -0.38 3.56 -16.78
N GLU A 80 -0.12 3.97 -18.02
CA GLU A 80 1.21 3.85 -18.66
C GLU A 80 2.34 4.42 -17.79
N PHE A 81 2.10 5.57 -17.19
CA PHE A 81 3.05 6.20 -16.27
C PHE A 81 3.48 5.28 -15.10
N ASN A 82 2.52 4.57 -14.49
CA ASN A 82 2.82 3.65 -13.40
C ASN A 82 3.41 2.34 -13.91
N ARG A 83 2.89 1.82 -15.02
CA ARG A 83 3.38 0.58 -15.64
C ARG A 83 4.86 0.67 -16.00
N GLY A 84 5.30 1.85 -16.50
CA GLY A 84 6.67 2.08 -16.94
C GLY A 84 7.75 1.79 -15.88
N TRP A 85 7.44 1.98 -14.59
CA TRP A 85 8.38 1.68 -13.50
C TRP A 85 7.96 0.47 -12.65
N ALA A 86 6.65 0.22 -12.50
CA ALA A 86 6.15 -0.88 -11.68
C ALA A 86 6.48 -2.27 -12.26
N GLN A 87 6.76 -2.38 -13.57
CA GLN A 87 7.22 -3.61 -14.21
C GLN A 87 8.55 -4.13 -13.63
N HIS A 88 9.33 -3.28 -12.96
CA HIS A 88 10.59 -3.65 -12.30
C HIS A 88 10.40 -4.09 -10.84
N ALA A 89 9.19 -4.01 -10.30
CA ALA A 89 8.90 -4.48 -8.94
C ALA A 89 9.11 -5.99 -8.81
N ALA A 90 9.49 -6.47 -7.64
CA ALA A 90 9.61 -7.90 -7.34
C ALA A 90 8.24 -8.58 -7.22
N ALA A 91 7.22 -7.83 -6.80
CA ALA A 91 5.83 -8.27 -6.78
C ALA A 91 4.87 -7.11 -7.00
N LEU A 92 3.70 -7.41 -7.56
CA LEU A 92 2.55 -6.52 -7.62
C LEU A 92 1.45 -7.08 -6.74
N VAL A 93 0.78 -6.20 -6.01
CA VAL A 93 -0.32 -6.54 -5.10
C VAL A 93 -1.49 -5.62 -5.38
N TYR A 94 -2.72 -6.15 -5.45
CA TYR A 94 -3.93 -5.36 -5.38
C TYR A 94 -4.59 -5.55 -4.03
N VAL A 95 -4.92 -4.44 -3.38
CA VAL A 95 -5.68 -4.41 -2.13
C VAL A 95 -7.14 -4.24 -2.48
N LEU A 96 -7.94 -5.18 -2.02
CA LEU A 96 -9.38 -5.23 -2.21
C LEU A 96 -10.07 -5.17 -0.86
N CYS A 97 -11.33 -4.75 -0.85
CA CYS A 97 -12.15 -4.85 0.35
C CYS A 97 -13.58 -5.26 0.03
N LYS A 98 -14.13 -6.12 0.88
CA LYS A 98 -15.54 -6.52 0.81
C LYS A 98 -16.43 -5.38 1.30
N LYS A 99 -17.38 -4.95 0.45
CA LYS A 99 -18.28 -3.83 0.73
C LYS A 99 -19.36 -4.15 1.76
N THR A 100 -19.56 -5.45 2.10
CA THR A 100 -20.58 -5.90 3.02
C THR A 100 -20.02 -6.84 4.09
N PHE A 101 -20.71 -6.98 5.19
CA PHE A 101 -20.42 -7.99 6.21
C PHE A 101 -21.73 -8.44 6.89
N THR A 102 -21.73 -9.64 7.49
CA THR A 102 -22.87 -10.14 8.27
C THR A 102 -22.59 -9.94 9.75
N PRO A 103 -23.32 -9.06 10.45
CA PRO A 103 -23.15 -8.87 11.90
C PRO A 103 -23.45 -10.15 12.68
N ALA A 104 -22.80 -10.30 13.84
CA ALA A 104 -23.07 -11.44 14.73
C ALA A 104 -24.56 -11.53 15.06
N GLY A 105 -25.13 -12.74 14.95
CA GLY A 105 -26.54 -13.00 15.20
C GLY A 105 -27.51 -12.55 14.10
N LYS A 106 -27.00 -12.09 12.95
CA LYS A 106 -27.79 -11.79 11.74
C LYS A 106 -27.51 -12.82 10.65
N THR A 107 -28.48 -13.00 9.75
CA THR A 107 -28.37 -13.87 8.56
C THR A 107 -28.09 -13.07 7.29
N GLU A 108 -28.50 -11.80 7.25
CA GLU A 108 -28.39 -10.96 6.09
C GLU A 108 -27.15 -10.04 6.16
N PRO A 109 -26.42 -9.89 5.07
CA PRO A 109 -25.30 -8.95 4.99
C PRO A 109 -25.80 -7.50 4.98
N VAL A 110 -25.02 -6.63 5.59
CA VAL A 110 -25.24 -5.17 5.56
C VAL A 110 -24.03 -4.46 4.96
N VAL A 111 -24.24 -3.27 4.40
CA VAL A 111 -23.14 -2.46 3.86
C VAL A 111 -22.20 -2.06 4.98
N SER A 112 -20.92 -2.31 4.78
CA SER A 112 -19.85 -1.84 5.66
C SER A 112 -19.46 -0.42 5.29
N ARG A 113 -19.75 0.55 6.15
CA ARG A 113 -19.34 1.95 5.95
C ARG A 113 -17.82 2.16 6.07
N THR A 114 -17.12 1.24 6.71
CA THR A 114 -15.71 1.37 7.05
C THR A 114 -14.79 0.46 6.23
N HIS A 115 -15.30 -0.24 5.21
CA HIS A 115 -14.52 -1.24 4.50
C HIS A 115 -13.20 -0.71 3.94
N SER A 116 -13.21 0.47 3.30
CA SER A 116 -11.99 1.12 2.76
C SER A 116 -11.05 1.60 3.87
N PHE A 117 -11.60 2.15 4.96
CA PHE A 117 -10.82 2.57 6.12
C PHE A 117 -10.09 1.40 6.78
N ASP A 118 -10.80 0.29 6.97
CA ASP A 118 -10.26 -0.95 7.57
C ASP A 118 -9.20 -1.57 6.63
N ALA A 119 -9.44 -1.57 5.32
CA ALA A 119 -8.44 -2.03 4.33
C ALA A 119 -7.19 -1.14 4.31
N GLY A 120 -7.35 0.18 4.49
CA GLY A 120 -6.24 1.11 4.64
C GLY A 120 -5.38 0.82 5.88
N ALA A 121 -5.99 0.40 7.00
CA ALA A 121 -5.25 -0.02 8.19
C ALA A 121 -4.44 -1.31 7.92
N ALA A 122 -5.02 -2.29 7.22
CA ALA A 122 -4.31 -3.51 6.83
C ALA A 122 -3.16 -3.22 5.85
N TRP A 123 -3.38 -2.34 4.87
CA TRP A 123 -2.34 -1.86 3.97
C TRP A 123 -1.18 -1.19 4.73
N ALA A 124 -1.47 -0.35 5.72
CA ALA A 124 -0.42 0.30 6.51
C ALA A 124 0.46 -0.72 7.26
N ASN A 125 -0.14 -1.75 7.88
CA ASN A 125 0.59 -2.82 8.53
C ASN A 125 1.47 -3.60 7.54
N PHE A 126 0.94 -3.94 6.37
CA PHE A 126 1.70 -4.56 5.28
C PHE A 126 2.94 -3.74 4.93
N ALA A 127 2.77 -2.44 4.68
CA ALA A 127 3.85 -1.55 4.28
C ALA A 127 4.92 -1.37 5.38
N HIS A 128 4.51 -1.35 6.64
CA HIS A 128 5.43 -1.26 7.77
C HIS A 128 6.21 -2.57 7.96
N GLN A 129 5.57 -3.73 7.80
CA GLN A 129 6.27 -5.01 7.88
C GLN A 129 7.28 -5.16 6.72
N ALA A 130 6.91 -4.76 5.52
CA ALA A 130 7.84 -4.74 4.39
C ALA A 130 9.07 -3.88 4.73
N ALA A 131 8.88 -2.69 5.28
CA ALA A 131 9.96 -1.80 5.69
C ALA A 131 10.86 -2.40 6.78
N LEU A 132 10.28 -3.08 7.78
CA LEU A 132 11.02 -3.82 8.81
C LEU A 132 11.86 -4.96 8.22
N SER A 133 11.43 -5.53 7.11
CA SER A 133 12.16 -6.59 6.38
C SER A 133 13.11 -6.03 5.30
N GLY A 134 13.27 -4.69 5.22
CA GLY A 134 14.13 -4.01 4.24
C GLY A 134 13.56 -3.94 2.83
N TRP A 135 12.27 -4.25 2.65
CA TRP A 135 11.54 -4.07 1.40
C TRP A 135 10.82 -2.73 1.39
N VAL A 136 10.65 -2.18 0.21
CA VAL A 136 9.89 -0.94 0.01
C VAL A 136 8.62 -1.22 -0.75
N THR A 137 7.62 -0.36 -0.52
CA THR A 137 6.30 -0.49 -1.12
C THR A 137 5.85 0.85 -1.68
N HIS A 138 5.20 0.82 -2.85
CA HIS A 138 4.62 2.00 -3.46
C HIS A 138 3.15 1.75 -3.84
N GLY A 139 2.23 2.38 -3.11
CA GLY A 139 0.80 2.35 -3.44
C GLY A 139 0.46 3.28 -4.59
N MET A 140 -0.32 2.79 -5.54
CA MET A 140 -0.71 3.46 -6.78
C MET A 140 -2.22 3.53 -6.90
N SER A 141 -2.78 4.73 -7.03
CA SER A 141 -4.18 4.94 -7.43
C SER A 141 -4.34 5.10 -8.95
N GLY A 142 -3.24 5.23 -9.69
CA GLY A 142 -3.25 5.38 -11.14
C GLY A 142 -3.38 4.04 -11.85
N PHE A 143 -4.59 3.49 -11.88
CA PHE A 143 -4.99 2.31 -12.65
C PHE A 143 -6.45 2.42 -13.05
N ASP A 144 -6.84 1.66 -14.08
CA ASP A 144 -8.23 1.50 -14.49
C ASP A 144 -8.91 0.47 -13.58
N VAL A 145 -9.87 0.93 -12.78
CA VAL A 145 -10.57 0.11 -11.77
C VAL A 145 -11.40 -0.99 -12.44
N GLU A 146 -12.12 -0.68 -13.52
CA GLU A 146 -12.97 -1.65 -14.23
C GLU A 146 -12.11 -2.70 -14.92
N ALA A 147 -11.01 -2.29 -15.56
CA ALA A 147 -10.05 -3.20 -16.15
C ALA A 147 -9.41 -4.11 -15.11
N ALA A 148 -9.04 -3.58 -13.93
CA ALA A 148 -8.49 -4.37 -12.83
C ALA A 148 -9.52 -5.37 -12.29
N GLN A 149 -10.76 -4.94 -12.06
CA GLN A 149 -11.84 -5.80 -11.59
C GLN A 149 -12.08 -6.97 -12.54
N LYS A 150 -12.13 -6.69 -13.85
CA LYS A 150 -12.30 -7.71 -14.89
C LYS A 150 -11.09 -8.64 -15.01
N ALA A 151 -9.88 -8.09 -15.10
CA ALA A 151 -8.65 -8.88 -15.28
C ALA A 151 -8.38 -9.81 -14.10
N LEU A 152 -8.64 -9.33 -12.87
CA LEU A 152 -8.44 -10.07 -11.63
C LEU A 152 -9.68 -10.88 -11.19
N GLN A 153 -10.75 -10.87 -11.98
CA GLN A 153 -12.00 -11.60 -11.72
C GLN A 153 -12.60 -11.26 -10.34
N VAL A 154 -12.56 -9.99 -9.96
CA VAL A 154 -13.04 -9.52 -8.66
C VAL A 154 -14.56 -9.41 -8.67
N PRO A 155 -15.28 -10.07 -7.74
CA PRO A 155 -16.74 -9.98 -7.66
C PRO A 155 -17.23 -8.57 -7.32
N ASP A 156 -18.48 -8.25 -7.72
CA ASP A 156 -19.08 -6.92 -7.58
C ASP A 156 -19.24 -6.45 -6.11
N ASP A 157 -19.28 -7.37 -5.15
CA ASP A 157 -19.36 -7.06 -3.73
C ASP A 157 -18.00 -6.68 -3.10
N PHE A 158 -16.94 -6.64 -3.92
CA PHE A 158 -15.63 -6.12 -3.54
C PHE A 158 -15.31 -4.82 -4.27
N ALA A 159 -14.57 -3.93 -3.61
CA ALA A 159 -13.92 -2.78 -4.22
C ALA A 159 -12.43 -3.06 -4.43
N VAL A 160 -11.88 -2.58 -5.55
CA VAL A 160 -10.43 -2.54 -5.80
C VAL A 160 -9.93 -1.18 -5.32
N GLU A 161 -9.15 -1.17 -4.23
CA GLU A 161 -8.78 0.07 -3.55
C GLU A 161 -7.48 0.68 -4.10
N ILE A 162 -6.44 -0.13 -4.22
CA ILE A 162 -5.11 0.34 -4.59
C ILE A 162 -4.29 -0.80 -5.20
N ALA A 163 -3.43 -0.46 -6.17
CA ALA A 163 -2.35 -1.33 -6.62
C ALA A 163 -1.06 -0.97 -5.86
N VAL A 164 -0.22 -1.96 -5.57
CA VAL A 164 1.02 -1.79 -4.81
C VAL A 164 2.16 -2.50 -5.52
N ALA A 165 3.24 -1.77 -5.76
CA ALA A 165 4.51 -2.34 -6.17
C ALA A 165 5.38 -2.63 -4.93
N VAL A 166 6.00 -3.81 -4.88
CA VAL A 166 6.88 -4.26 -3.80
C VAL A 166 8.24 -4.61 -4.39
N GLY A 167 9.31 -4.12 -3.79
CA GLY A 167 10.69 -4.43 -4.24
C GLY A 167 11.74 -4.01 -3.22
N ARG A 168 13.00 -4.34 -3.48
CA ARG A 168 14.13 -3.71 -2.79
C ARG A 168 14.41 -2.37 -3.44
N GLN A 169 14.74 -1.36 -2.65
CA GLN A 169 15.15 -0.07 -3.19
C GLN A 169 16.45 -0.23 -4.00
N GLY A 170 16.40 0.19 -5.27
CA GLY A 170 17.54 0.27 -6.17
C GLY A 170 18.04 1.70 -6.32
N ASP A 171 18.96 1.89 -7.25
CA ASP A 171 19.56 3.19 -7.56
C ASP A 171 18.69 4.08 -8.49
N GLY A 172 17.57 3.54 -8.97
CA GLY A 172 16.67 4.23 -9.90
C GLY A 172 17.26 4.43 -11.30
N ALA A 173 18.31 3.69 -11.69
CA ALA A 173 18.96 3.85 -12.99
C ALA A 173 17.98 3.68 -14.15
N GLN A 174 16.99 2.80 -14.02
CA GLN A 174 15.95 2.53 -15.02
C GLN A 174 14.83 3.59 -15.08
N LEU A 175 14.79 4.52 -14.13
CA LEU A 175 13.76 5.55 -14.12
C LEU A 175 14.06 6.64 -15.18
N PRO A 176 13.03 7.15 -15.86
CA PRO A 176 13.20 8.32 -16.73
C PRO A 176 13.61 9.56 -15.90
N PRO A 177 14.30 10.55 -16.52
CA PRO A 177 14.87 11.69 -15.80
C PRO A 177 13.89 12.41 -14.86
N GLN A 178 12.66 12.63 -15.31
CA GLN A 178 11.60 13.29 -14.54
C GLN A 178 11.22 12.53 -13.26
N LEU A 179 11.31 11.19 -13.25
CA LEU A 179 11.06 10.38 -12.06
C LEU A 179 12.29 10.33 -11.16
N LYS A 180 13.52 10.35 -11.71
CA LYS A 180 14.75 10.43 -10.90
C LYS A 180 14.79 11.67 -10.02
N GLU A 181 14.40 12.84 -10.53
CA GLU A 181 14.33 14.07 -9.76
C GLU A 181 13.35 13.98 -8.56
N ARG A 182 12.32 13.15 -8.69
CA ARG A 182 11.30 12.91 -7.68
C ARG A 182 11.58 11.70 -6.80
N GLU A 183 12.67 10.97 -7.04
CA GLU A 183 13.03 9.76 -6.31
C GLU A 183 13.70 10.10 -4.98
N LYS A 184 12.94 10.76 -4.12
CA LYS A 184 13.36 11.19 -2.78
C LYS A 184 12.18 11.20 -1.81
N PRO A 185 12.42 11.04 -0.50
CA PRO A 185 11.40 11.13 0.53
C PRO A 185 10.71 12.50 0.50
N SER A 186 9.37 12.52 0.36
CA SER A 186 8.59 13.76 0.42
C SER A 186 8.40 14.23 1.87
N PRO A 187 8.28 15.55 2.12
CA PRO A 187 7.96 16.08 3.44
C PRO A 187 6.53 15.69 3.85
N ARG A 188 6.18 16.04 5.08
CA ARG A 188 4.81 15.94 5.61
C ARG A 188 4.38 17.30 6.13
N GLN A 189 3.07 17.51 6.17
CA GLN A 189 2.50 18.65 6.88
C GLN A 189 2.76 18.52 8.37
N PRO A 190 2.94 19.62 9.11
CA PRO A 190 3.09 19.59 10.56
C PRO A 190 1.81 19.03 11.22
N VAL A 191 1.97 18.40 12.39
CA VAL A 191 0.82 17.78 13.10
C VAL A 191 -0.32 18.76 13.34
N ALA A 192 -0.02 20.02 13.62
CA ALA A 192 -1.03 21.07 13.85
C ALA A 192 -1.90 21.39 12.61
N ALA A 193 -1.48 20.97 11.41
CA ALA A 193 -2.27 21.15 10.18
C ALA A 193 -3.46 20.18 10.05
N PHE A 194 -3.43 19.05 10.75
CA PHE A 194 -4.45 18.00 10.63
C PHE A 194 -4.94 17.42 11.97
N ALA A 195 -4.37 17.84 13.10
CA ALA A 195 -4.80 17.44 14.44
C ALA A 195 -5.14 18.65 15.30
N ALA A 196 -6.27 18.58 15.99
CA ALA A 196 -6.73 19.62 16.91
C ALA A 196 -7.49 19.00 18.07
N ALA A 197 -7.40 19.63 19.23
CA ALA A 197 -8.26 19.31 20.37
C ALA A 197 -9.65 19.95 20.19
N GLY A 198 -10.71 19.25 20.56
CA GLY A 198 -12.08 19.78 20.60
C GLY A 198 -12.79 19.72 19.25
N LEU A 199 -13.49 20.81 18.88
CA LEU A 199 -14.32 20.88 17.69
C LEU A 199 -13.49 21.14 16.43
N PHE A 200 -14.08 20.90 15.25
CA PHE A 200 -13.45 21.12 13.95
C PHE A 200 -13.04 22.61 13.80
N PRO A 201 -11.74 22.92 13.72
CA PRO A 201 -11.29 24.30 13.64
C PRO A 201 -11.36 24.83 12.21
N GLN A 202 -11.67 26.12 12.03
CA GLN A 202 -11.79 26.74 10.69
C GLN A 202 -10.50 26.61 9.87
N ARG A 203 -9.31 26.55 10.48
CA ARG A 203 -8.04 26.37 9.77
C ARG A 203 -7.94 25.06 8.96
N PHE A 204 -8.80 24.07 9.23
CA PHE A 204 -8.85 22.83 8.46
C PHE A 204 -9.73 22.95 7.20
N ALA A 205 -10.55 24.01 7.10
CA ALA A 205 -11.46 24.22 5.97
C ALA A 205 -10.78 24.91 4.77
N GLY A 206 -9.56 25.43 4.93
CA GLY A 206 -8.80 26.12 3.89
C GLY A 206 -7.55 25.33 3.51
N GLY A 207 -7.71 24.23 2.75
CA GLY A 207 -6.63 23.43 2.18
C GLY A 207 -6.66 23.49 0.66
#